data_5082bae9dff4b513a8bfb1ce63e294f2
#
_entry.id   5082bae9dff4b513a8bfb1ce63e294f2
#
_cell.length_a   1.000
_cell.length_b   1.000
_cell.length_c   1.000
_cell.angle_alpha   90.00
_cell.angle_beta   90.00
_cell.angle_gamma   90.00
#
_symmetry.space_group_name_H-M   'P 1'
#
loop_
_entity.id
_entity.type
_entity.pdbx_description
1 polymer ?
#
loop_
_entity_poly.entity_id
_entity_poly.type
_entity_poly.pdbx_seq_one_letter_code
_entity_poly.pdbx_strand_id
1 'polypeptide(L)'
;MMLDNMPVINGDPLWALLGRFRADQRKHKIDLLVGVYRDEHGNTPVMKTVQDAEIHLAHQAHSKAYGMLSGNASFNQQMAKFVLGDSPSLKDQCTIQTVGASGALRLIADFIATLSPDSTVWISNPGYINHRPLMEGAGLRVDTYPWQNKNGQLDMDACFAALEKAKEGDVLLLHACCHNPTGIDPSLEQWQLFSDKCKQKNIVPFIDMAYQGFGDDPDTDAAGLRLIIEDADFAFIAASCSKNMGLYNERTGIATVVTTNHDRHADIQTLLETITRANYSMPPNHGAAVASYLLDKPDAWLVELASYRSRVDTIR
;
A
#
# COMPACT_ATOMS: atom_id res chain seq x y z
N MET A 1 34.31 -12.83 -16.17
CA MET A 1 33.43 -11.85 -16.87
C MET A 1 32.22 -11.54 -15.98
N MET A 2 31.38 -10.55 -16.34
CA MET A 2 30.22 -10.14 -15.49
C MET A 2 29.23 -11.29 -15.25
N LEU A 3 28.98 -12.14 -16.26
CA LEU A 3 28.05 -13.27 -16.16
C LEU A 3 28.55 -14.42 -15.27
N ASP A 4 29.87 -14.56 -15.11
CA ASP A 4 30.46 -15.64 -14.26
C ASP A 4 30.14 -15.41 -12.76
N ASN A 5 29.81 -14.17 -12.40
CA ASN A 5 29.41 -13.76 -11.04
C ASN A 5 27.89 -13.74 -10.86
N MET A 6 27.10 -14.22 -11.83
CA MET A 6 25.64 -14.23 -11.72
C MET A 6 25.21 -15.18 -10.61
N PRO A 7 24.51 -14.68 -9.57
CA PRO A 7 24.03 -15.54 -8.50
C PRO A 7 22.97 -16.53 -9.03
N VAL A 8 22.91 -17.72 -8.43
CA VAL A 8 21.79 -18.63 -8.67
C VAL A 8 20.54 -18.02 -8.02
N ILE A 9 19.64 -17.52 -8.84
CA ILE A 9 18.39 -16.91 -8.38
C ILE A 9 17.26 -17.94 -8.53
N ASN A 10 16.66 -18.31 -7.41
CA ASN A 10 15.39 -19.04 -7.46
C ASN A 10 14.29 -18.07 -7.91
N GLY A 11 13.53 -18.47 -8.93
CA GLY A 11 12.37 -17.68 -9.38
C GLY A 11 11.37 -17.45 -8.24
N ASP A 12 10.52 -16.42 -8.40
CA ASP A 12 9.46 -16.12 -7.43
C ASP A 12 8.56 -17.36 -7.22
N PRO A 13 8.43 -17.86 -5.96
CA PRO A 13 7.68 -19.09 -5.67
C PRO A 13 6.21 -19.00 -6.07
N LEU A 14 5.58 -17.82 -5.98
CA LEU A 14 4.19 -17.60 -6.33
C LEU A 14 3.97 -17.77 -7.84
N TRP A 15 4.84 -17.18 -8.67
CA TRP A 15 4.76 -17.31 -10.12
C TRP A 15 5.07 -18.73 -10.59
N ALA A 16 5.98 -19.44 -9.92
CA ALA A 16 6.25 -20.85 -10.17
C ALA A 16 5.02 -21.73 -9.87
N LEU A 17 4.32 -21.45 -8.76
CA LEU A 17 3.06 -22.12 -8.40
C LEU A 17 1.95 -21.81 -9.41
N LEU A 18 1.81 -20.57 -9.86
CA LEU A 18 0.84 -20.17 -10.87
C LEU A 18 1.09 -20.91 -12.20
N GLY A 19 2.35 -21.07 -12.61
CA GLY A 19 2.75 -21.86 -13.76
C GLY A 19 2.30 -23.33 -13.63
N ARG A 20 2.53 -23.95 -12.48
CA ARG A 20 2.08 -25.32 -12.17
C ARG A 20 0.55 -25.43 -12.16
N PHE A 21 -0.15 -24.47 -11.56
CA PHE A 21 -1.62 -24.44 -11.57
C PHE A 21 -2.19 -24.36 -12.99
N ARG A 22 -1.59 -23.53 -13.85
CA ARG A 22 -2.02 -23.42 -15.27
C ARG A 22 -1.77 -24.71 -16.05
N ALA A 23 -0.66 -25.38 -15.79
CA ALA A 23 -0.30 -26.65 -16.45
C ALA A 23 -1.12 -27.84 -15.93
N ASP A 24 -1.76 -27.78 -14.78
CA ASP A 24 -2.57 -28.83 -14.19
C ASP A 24 -3.83 -29.07 -15.03
N GLN A 25 -4.04 -30.31 -15.51
CA GLN A 25 -5.14 -30.70 -16.36
C GLN A 25 -6.39 -31.18 -15.61
N ARG A 26 -6.36 -31.19 -14.28
CA ARG A 26 -7.53 -31.59 -13.47
C ARG A 26 -8.68 -30.61 -13.69
N LYS A 27 -9.90 -31.16 -13.87
CA LYS A 27 -11.11 -30.36 -14.11
C LYS A 27 -11.55 -29.56 -12.87
N HIS A 28 -11.34 -30.11 -11.68
CA HIS A 28 -11.70 -29.49 -10.41
C HIS A 28 -10.43 -28.98 -9.74
N LYS A 29 -10.13 -27.71 -9.93
CA LYS A 29 -9.02 -27.00 -9.27
C LYS A 29 -9.46 -25.58 -8.92
N ILE A 30 -8.98 -25.09 -7.79
CA ILE A 30 -9.28 -23.75 -7.27
C ILE A 30 -7.98 -22.94 -7.24
N ASP A 31 -7.99 -21.77 -7.84
CA ASP A 31 -6.87 -20.82 -7.82
C ASP A 31 -7.01 -19.90 -6.60
N LEU A 32 -6.13 -20.08 -5.61
CA LEU A 32 -6.02 -19.25 -4.42
C LEU A 32 -4.66 -18.54 -4.35
N LEU A 33 -3.93 -18.47 -5.47
CA LEU A 33 -2.54 -17.99 -5.51
C LEU A 33 -2.45 -16.47 -5.58
N VAL A 34 -3.26 -15.85 -6.43
CA VAL A 34 -3.23 -14.41 -6.65
C VAL A 34 -4.46 -13.77 -6.03
N GLY A 35 -4.24 -12.83 -5.09
CA GLY A 35 -5.29 -12.09 -4.40
C GLY A 35 -5.97 -11.06 -5.30
N VAL A 36 -6.89 -11.51 -6.13
CA VAL A 36 -7.79 -10.68 -6.95
C VAL A 36 -9.24 -11.02 -6.63
N TYR A 37 -10.13 -10.03 -6.71
CA TYR A 37 -11.56 -10.29 -6.63
C TYR A 37 -12.00 -11.23 -7.75
N ARG A 38 -12.88 -12.20 -7.42
CA ARG A 38 -13.51 -13.10 -8.41
C ARG A 38 -15.01 -13.14 -8.18
N ASP A 39 -15.75 -13.04 -9.29
CA ASP A 39 -17.21 -13.23 -9.28
C ASP A 39 -17.59 -14.74 -9.09
N GLU A 40 -18.88 -15.05 -9.12
CA GLU A 40 -19.41 -16.40 -9.00
C GLU A 40 -19.00 -17.34 -10.15
N HIS A 41 -18.53 -16.78 -11.26
CA HIS A 41 -18.03 -17.52 -12.42
C HIS A 41 -16.50 -17.66 -12.43
N GLY A 42 -15.83 -17.10 -11.40
CA GLY A 42 -14.36 -17.11 -11.27
C GLY A 42 -13.64 -16.05 -12.12
N ASN A 43 -14.38 -15.10 -12.72
CA ASN A 43 -13.80 -14.00 -13.47
C ASN A 43 -13.44 -12.83 -12.55
N THR A 44 -12.51 -12.00 -12.99
CA THR A 44 -12.21 -10.70 -12.39
C THR A 44 -12.87 -9.63 -13.24
N PRO A 45 -14.10 -9.20 -12.92
CA PRO A 45 -14.81 -8.22 -13.75
C PRO A 45 -14.18 -6.83 -13.59
N VAL A 46 -14.31 -6.02 -14.62
CA VAL A 46 -14.06 -4.58 -14.51
C VAL A 46 -15.30 -3.93 -13.90
N MET A 47 -15.12 -3.12 -12.88
CA MET A 47 -16.21 -2.36 -12.26
C MET A 47 -16.95 -1.52 -13.29
N LYS A 48 -18.27 -1.44 -13.19
CA LYS A 48 -19.08 -0.64 -14.12
C LYS A 48 -18.69 0.84 -14.06
N THR A 49 -18.42 1.34 -12.87
CA THR A 49 -17.97 2.73 -12.65
C THR A 49 -16.60 2.99 -13.27
N VAL A 50 -15.69 2.00 -13.30
CA VAL A 50 -14.40 2.07 -14.01
C VAL A 50 -14.63 2.13 -15.51
N GLN A 51 -15.50 1.28 -16.08
CA GLN A 51 -15.85 1.33 -17.51
C GLN A 51 -16.39 2.69 -17.92
N ASP A 52 -17.28 3.27 -17.11
CA ASP A 52 -17.85 4.59 -17.37
C ASP A 52 -16.78 5.70 -17.34
N ALA A 53 -15.83 5.59 -16.40
CA ALA A 53 -14.68 6.50 -16.35
C ALA A 53 -13.79 6.37 -17.60
N GLU A 54 -13.48 5.17 -18.04
CA GLU A 54 -12.69 4.92 -19.25
C GLU A 54 -13.34 5.48 -20.50
N ILE A 55 -14.66 5.27 -20.67
CA ILE A 55 -15.43 5.84 -21.77
C ILE A 55 -15.37 7.36 -21.74
N HIS A 56 -15.57 7.97 -20.56
CA HIS A 56 -15.48 9.41 -20.39
C HIS A 56 -14.12 9.96 -20.79
N LEU A 57 -13.04 9.35 -20.31
CA LEU A 57 -11.67 9.75 -20.62
C LEU A 57 -11.33 9.58 -22.10
N ALA A 58 -11.85 8.53 -22.75
CA ALA A 58 -11.67 8.30 -24.18
C ALA A 58 -12.30 9.44 -25.01
N HIS A 59 -13.49 9.90 -24.63
CA HIS A 59 -14.17 11.03 -25.29
C HIS A 59 -13.44 12.36 -25.09
N GLN A 60 -12.79 12.57 -23.95
CA GLN A 60 -12.02 13.80 -23.71
C GLN A 60 -10.75 13.89 -24.54
N ALA A 61 -10.23 12.76 -25.02
CA ALA A 61 -9.05 12.66 -25.88
C ALA A 61 -7.85 13.51 -25.39
N HIS A 62 -7.56 13.45 -24.09
CA HIS A 62 -6.47 14.20 -23.47
C HIS A 62 -5.11 13.90 -24.14
N SER A 63 -4.24 14.92 -24.12
CA SER A 63 -2.84 14.79 -24.60
C SER A 63 -2.12 13.62 -23.94
N LYS A 64 -1.28 12.92 -24.71
CA LYS A 64 -0.36 11.88 -24.25
C LYS A 64 1.06 12.41 -24.03
N ALA A 65 1.25 13.73 -23.95
CA ALA A 65 2.52 14.34 -23.58
C ALA A 65 2.97 13.93 -22.17
N TYR A 66 4.27 14.07 -21.90
CA TYR A 66 4.81 13.83 -20.57
C TYR A 66 4.13 14.72 -19.52
N GLY A 67 3.85 14.15 -18.36
CA GLY A 67 3.30 14.83 -17.20
C GLY A 67 4.38 15.24 -16.18
N MET A 68 3.95 15.41 -14.94
CA MET A 68 4.83 15.77 -13.83
C MET A 68 5.50 14.53 -13.23
N LEU A 69 6.68 14.72 -12.60
CA LEU A 69 7.38 13.66 -11.85
C LEU A 69 6.54 13.13 -10.70
N SER A 70 5.79 14.02 -10.03
CA SER A 70 4.84 13.67 -8.97
C SER A 70 3.56 12.98 -9.46
N GLY A 71 3.37 12.87 -10.79
CA GLY A 71 2.18 12.26 -11.38
C GLY A 71 0.99 13.22 -11.50
N ASN A 72 -0.22 12.68 -11.43
CA ASN A 72 -1.48 13.41 -11.59
C ASN A 72 -1.83 14.15 -10.28
N ALA A 73 -1.80 15.47 -10.30
CA ALA A 73 -1.99 16.30 -9.11
C ALA A 73 -3.42 16.14 -8.50
N SER A 74 -4.46 16.06 -9.34
CA SER A 74 -5.82 15.85 -8.85
C SER A 74 -5.95 14.50 -8.16
N PHE A 75 -5.41 13.45 -8.75
CA PHE A 75 -5.36 12.12 -8.15
C PHE A 75 -4.62 12.13 -6.81
N ASN A 76 -3.44 12.74 -6.73
CA ASN A 76 -2.66 12.83 -5.49
C ASN A 76 -3.48 13.48 -4.37
N GLN A 77 -4.11 14.61 -4.65
CA GLN A 77 -4.93 15.32 -3.67
C GLN A 77 -6.15 14.50 -3.24
N GLN A 78 -6.87 13.90 -4.19
CA GLN A 78 -8.08 13.12 -3.92
C GLN A 78 -7.75 11.82 -3.17
N MET A 79 -6.66 11.13 -3.51
CA MET A 79 -6.23 9.94 -2.79
C MET A 79 -5.73 10.26 -1.38
N ALA A 80 -4.98 11.35 -1.20
CA ALA A 80 -4.60 11.80 0.14
C ALA A 80 -5.84 12.08 1.00
N LYS A 81 -6.85 12.76 0.44
CA LYS A 81 -8.15 13.00 1.10
C LYS A 81 -8.90 11.70 1.39
N PHE A 82 -8.92 10.74 0.47
CA PHE A 82 -9.58 9.45 0.66
C PHE A 82 -8.95 8.62 1.78
N VAL A 83 -7.62 8.61 1.87
CA VAL A 83 -6.88 7.87 2.90
C VAL A 83 -6.95 8.58 4.25
N LEU A 84 -6.64 9.87 4.29
CA LEU A 84 -6.54 10.66 5.53
C LEU A 84 -7.90 11.19 6.04
N GLY A 85 -8.93 11.23 5.18
CA GLY A 85 -10.22 11.78 5.56
C GLY A 85 -10.16 13.27 5.88
N ASP A 86 -10.87 13.68 6.92
CA ASP A 86 -10.84 15.05 7.47
C ASP A 86 -9.77 15.24 8.57
N SER A 87 -8.81 14.32 8.63
CA SER A 87 -7.69 14.39 9.58
C SER A 87 -6.91 15.71 9.44
N PRO A 88 -6.46 16.32 10.56
CA PRO A 88 -5.53 17.43 10.53
C PRO A 88 -4.26 17.18 9.71
N SER A 89 -3.80 15.94 9.66
CA SER A 89 -2.62 15.52 8.87
C SER A 89 -2.76 15.72 7.37
N LEU A 90 -3.98 15.98 6.86
CA LEU A 90 -4.20 16.25 5.44
C LEU A 90 -3.46 17.50 4.94
N LYS A 91 -3.20 18.47 5.79
CA LYS A 91 -2.41 19.69 5.46
C LYS A 91 -0.90 19.48 5.63
N ASP A 92 -0.50 18.41 6.33
CA ASP A 92 0.86 18.13 6.77
C ASP A 92 1.54 17.06 5.88
N GLN A 93 1.02 16.81 4.66
CA GLN A 93 1.45 15.72 3.79
C GLN A 93 2.06 16.18 2.47
N CYS A 94 3.01 15.38 1.98
CA CYS A 94 3.53 15.41 0.62
C CYS A 94 3.17 14.09 -0.05
N THR A 95 2.30 14.12 -1.04
CA THR A 95 1.82 12.92 -1.75
C THR A 95 2.18 12.96 -3.22
N ILE A 96 2.71 11.85 -3.73
CA ILE A 96 2.97 11.65 -5.15
C ILE A 96 2.37 10.33 -5.65
N GLN A 97 1.99 10.30 -6.91
CA GLN A 97 1.54 9.11 -7.59
C GLN A 97 2.69 8.11 -7.79
N THR A 98 2.37 6.81 -7.68
CA THR A 98 3.33 5.72 -7.83
C THR A 98 2.80 4.59 -8.71
N VAL A 99 3.70 3.67 -9.08
CA VAL A 99 3.38 2.45 -9.83
C VAL A 99 2.79 1.40 -8.88
N GLY A 100 1.56 1.63 -8.41
CA GLY A 100 0.86 0.84 -7.41
C GLY A 100 1.50 0.95 -6.02
N ALA A 101 0.97 0.20 -5.03
CA ALA A 101 1.54 0.16 -3.68
C ALA A 101 2.98 -0.37 -3.67
N SER A 102 3.34 -1.33 -4.52
CA SER A 102 4.73 -1.81 -4.60
C SER A 102 5.71 -0.71 -5.00
N GLY A 103 5.30 0.17 -5.92
CA GLY A 103 6.07 1.36 -6.28
C GLY A 103 6.15 2.36 -5.13
N ALA A 104 5.06 2.54 -4.37
CA ALA A 104 5.03 3.40 -3.19
C ALA A 104 5.95 2.88 -2.08
N LEU A 105 5.84 1.60 -1.75
CA LEU A 105 6.69 0.94 -0.74
C LEU A 105 8.17 1.04 -1.09
N ARG A 106 8.52 0.80 -2.36
CA ARG A 106 9.91 0.91 -2.82
C ARG A 106 10.41 2.35 -2.80
N LEU A 107 9.61 3.30 -3.26
CA LEU A 107 9.98 4.72 -3.28
C LEU A 107 10.20 5.26 -1.87
N ILE A 108 9.33 4.88 -0.91
CA ILE A 108 9.51 5.23 0.50
C ILE A 108 10.74 4.52 1.08
N ALA A 109 11.02 3.27 0.70
CA ALA A 109 12.22 2.57 1.14
C ALA A 109 13.50 3.27 0.64
N ASP A 110 13.55 3.71 -0.62
CA ASP A 110 14.66 4.51 -1.18
C ASP A 110 14.78 5.88 -0.47
N PHE A 111 13.64 6.50 -0.12
CA PHE A 111 13.59 7.74 0.68
C PHE A 111 14.20 7.53 2.08
N ILE A 112 13.79 6.48 2.80
CA ILE A 112 14.33 6.13 4.11
C ILE A 112 15.84 5.85 4.01
N ALA A 113 16.27 5.04 3.04
CA ALA A 113 17.68 4.72 2.82
C ALA A 113 18.54 5.95 2.54
N THR A 114 17.95 6.98 1.90
CA THR A 114 18.64 8.25 1.64
C THR A 114 18.82 9.07 2.92
N LEU A 115 17.83 9.10 3.81
CA LEU A 115 17.86 9.90 5.04
C LEU A 115 18.52 9.17 6.20
N SER A 116 18.30 7.87 6.32
CA SER A 116 18.74 7.04 7.44
C SER A 116 19.10 5.62 6.98
N PRO A 117 20.24 5.44 6.30
CA PRO A 117 20.64 4.16 5.70
C PRO A 117 20.86 3.04 6.73
N ASP A 118 21.02 3.39 8.00
CA ASP A 118 21.22 2.46 9.10
C ASP A 118 19.93 2.01 9.78
N SER A 119 18.78 2.59 9.43
CA SER A 119 17.47 2.21 9.97
C SER A 119 17.14 0.76 9.67
N THR A 120 16.47 0.11 10.63
CA THR A 120 15.85 -1.20 10.46
C THR A 120 14.36 -1.01 10.20
N VAL A 121 13.84 -1.66 9.16
CA VAL A 121 12.39 -1.73 8.93
C VAL A 121 11.84 -2.98 9.58
N TRP A 122 10.96 -2.79 10.55
CA TRP A 122 10.28 -3.86 11.27
C TRP A 122 8.99 -4.24 10.54
N ILE A 123 8.89 -5.51 10.10
CA ILE A 123 7.74 -6.04 9.35
C ILE A 123 7.06 -7.17 10.12
N SER A 124 5.75 -7.35 9.92
CA SER A 124 5.00 -8.45 10.54
C SER A 124 5.44 -9.83 10.02
N ASN A 125 5.39 -10.85 10.89
CA ASN A 125 5.62 -12.24 10.55
C ASN A 125 4.50 -13.12 11.16
N PRO A 126 3.64 -13.79 10.33
CA PRO A 126 3.59 -13.66 8.87
C PRO A 126 3.19 -12.26 8.42
N GLY A 127 3.52 -11.91 7.18
CA GLY A 127 3.21 -10.62 6.55
C GLY A 127 3.26 -10.71 5.03
N TYR A 128 3.03 -9.59 4.37
CA TYR A 128 3.09 -9.55 2.90
C TYR A 128 4.51 -9.86 2.42
N ILE A 129 4.61 -10.93 1.64
CA ILE A 129 5.90 -11.52 1.24
C ILE A 129 6.83 -10.55 0.51
N ASN A 130 6.27 -9.50 -0.13
CA ASN A 130 7.04 -8.54 -0.89
C ASN A 130 7.56 -7.37 -0.04
N HIS A 131 7.15 -7.21 1.22
CA HIS A 131 7.71 -6.16 2.09
C HIS A 131 9.23 -6.29 2.24
N ARG A 132 9.72 -7.48 2.62
CA ARG A 132 11.15 -7.72 2.81
C ARG A 132 11.98 -7.42 1.56
N PRO A 133 11.72 -7.99 0.37
CA PRO A 133 12.55 -7.73 -0.81
C PRO A 133 12.49 -6.29 -1.30
N LEU A 134 11.39 -5.56 -1.04
CA LEU A 134 11.30 -4.13 -1.38
C LEU A 134 12.24 -3.29 -0.51
N MET A 135 12.27 -3.54 0.80
CA MET A 135 13.11 -2.82 1.77
C MET A 135 14.58 -3.19 1.60
N GLU A 136 14.90 -4.48 1.54
CA GLU A 136 16.27 -4.98 1.31
C GLU A 136 16.82 -4.53 -0.05
N GLY A 137 15.96 -4.47 -1.09
CA GLY A 137 16.32 -3.96 -2.40
C GLY A 137 16.68 -2.46 -2.43
N ALA A 138 16.24 -1.68 -1.44
CA ALA A 138 16.67 -0.31 -1.20
C ALA A 138 17.94 -0.21 -0.33
N GLY A 139 18.47 -1.34 0.15
CA GLY A 139 19.65 -1.40 1.02
C GLY A 139 19.35 -1.31 2.51
N LEU A 140 18.07 -1.31 2.91
CA LEU A 140 17.67 -1.25 4.32
C LEU A 140 17.77 -2.61 5.00
N ARG A 141 18.05 -2.59 6.29
CA ARG A 141 17.93 -3.77 7.16
C ARG A 141 16.46 -4.06 7.42
N VAL A 142 16.10 -5.35 7.50
CA VAL A 142 14.75 -5.79 7.81
C VAL A 142 14.75 -6.78 8.96
N ASP A 143 14.01 -6.47 10.02
CA ASP A 143 13.72 -7.41 11.10
C ASP A 143 12.21 -7.65 11.21
N THR A 144 11.80 -8.59 12.04
CA THR A 144 10.40 -9.01 12.11
C THR A 144 9.87 -8.99 13.54
N TYR A 145 8.56 -8.75 13.62
CA TYR A 145 7.79 -8.96 14.84
C TYR A 145 6.68 -10.01 14.62
N PRO A 146 6.39 -10.89 15.61
CA PRO A 146 5.29 -11.84 15.49
C PRO A 146 3.96 -11.11 15.35
N TRP A 147 3.06 -11.59 14.47
CA TRP A 147 1.75 -10.98 14.27
C TRP A 147 0.62 -11.73 14.98
N GLN A 148 0.66 -13.05 14.92
CA GLN A 148 -0.41 -13.88 15.49
C GLN A 148 0.12 -14.92 16.45
N ASN A 149 -0.70 -15.21 17.46
CA ASN A 149 -0.49 -16.31 18.39
C ASN A 149 -0.99 -17.67 17.80
N LYS A 150 -0.81 -18.74 18.57
CA LYS A 150 -1.24 -20.09 18.14
C LYS A 150 -2.76 -20.25 17.97
N ASN A 151 -3.54 -19.32 18.50
CA ASN A 151 -5.01 -19.32 18.40
C ASN A 151 -5.51 -18.47 17.22
N GLY A 152 -4.62 -17.93 16.40
CA GLY A 152 -4.98 -17.05 15.27
C GLY A 152 -5.47 -15.67 15.69
N GLN A 153 -5.02 -15.15 16.83
CA GLN A 153 -5.31 -13.80 17.31
C GLN A 153 -4.04 -12.95 17.25
N LEU A 154 -4.18 -11.62 17.16
CA LEU A 154 -3.06 -10.71 17.25
C LEU A 154 -2.31 -10.89 18.58
N ASP A 155 -1.00 -11.10 18.51
CA ASP A 155 -0.12 -11.33 19.66
C ASP A 155 0.59 -10.04 20.04
N MET A 156 -0.11 -9.13 20.71
CA MET A 156 0.43 -7.82 21.08
C MET A 156 1.65 -7.94 21.99
N ASP A 157 1.65 -8.91 22.92
CA ASP A 157 2.77 -9.10 23.88
C ASP A 157 4.04 -9.52 23.13
N ALA A 158 3.93 -10.53 22.26
CA ALA A 158 5.09 -10.99 21.47
C ALA A 158 5.56 -9.95 20.45
N CYS A 159 4.62 -9.19 19.87
CA CYS A 159 4.92 -8.09 18.98
C CYS A 159 5.75 -7.02 19.70
N PHE A 160 5.29 -6.54 20.86
CA PHE A 160 5.99 -5.50 21.61
C PHE A 160 7.31 -5.99 22.22
N ALA A 161 7.39 -7.25 22.65
CA ALA A 161 8.64 -7.85 23.09
C ALA A 161 9.71 -7.85 21.97
N ALA A 162 9.31 -8.11 20.72
CA ALA A 162 10.21 -7.99 19.59
C ALA A 162 10.65 -6.54 19.34
N LEU A 163 9.70 -5.59 19.37
CA LEU A 163 9.94 -4.17 19.15
C LEU A 163 10.76 -3.49 20.29
N GLU A 164 10.97 -4.15 21.44
CA GLU A 164 11.94 -3.65 22.44
C GLU A 164 13.35 -3.52 21.86
N LYS A 165 13.70 -4.29 20.84
CA LYS A 165 15.00 -4.22 20.16
C LYS A 165 15.08 -3.07 19.14
N ALA A 166 13.95 -2.46 18.78
CA ALA A 166 13.91 -1.34 17.87
C ALA A 166 14.61 -0.13 18.47
N LYS A 167 15.28 0.64 17.62
CA LYS A 167 16.05 1.82 17.98
C LYS A 167 15.35 3.07 17.45
N GLU A 168 15.73 4.21 18.02
CA GLU A 168 15.33 5.51 17.48
C GLU A 168 15.68 5.61 15.99
N GLY A 169 14.73 6.08 15.18
CA GLY A 169 14.86 6.20 13.73
C GLY A 169 14.62 4.91 12.95
N ASP A 170 14.36 3.76 13.62
CA ASP A 170 13.83 2.57 12.95
C ASP A 170 12.41 2.83 12.43
N VAL A 171 11.93 1.97 11.54
CA VAL A 171 10.62 2.11 10.91
C VAL A 171 9.74 0.92 11.24
N LEU A 172 8.51 1.15 11.71
CA LEU A 172 7.50 0.11 11.93
C LEU A 172 6.51 0.07 10.77
N LEU A 173 6.58 -0.99 9.94
CA LEU A 173 5.67 -1.17 8.83
C LEU A 173 4.47 -2.01 9.28
N LEU A 174 3.27 -1.44 9.14
CA LEU A 174 1.98 -2.03 9.50
C LEU A 174 1.04 -2.05 8.28
N HIS A 175 0.18 -3.07 8.19
CA HIS A 175 -0.97 -3.03 7.30
C HIS A 175 -2.11 -2.23 7.95
N ALA A 176 -2.75 -1.35 7.19
CA ALA A 176 -3.83 -0.52 7.70
C ALA A 176 -5.10 -1.33 8.03
N CYS A 177 -5.47 -2.24 7.12
CA CYS A 177 -6.60 -3.14 7.23
C CYS A 177 -6.37 -4.39 6.38
N CYS A 178 -7.19 -5.43 6.60
CA CYS A 178 -7.16 -6.71 5.88
C CYS A 178 -5.73 -7.27 5.82
N HIS A 179 -5.09 -7.41 6.98
CA HIS A 179 -3.69 -7.83 7.10
C HIS A 179 -3.38 -9.06 6.24
N ASN A 180 -2.45 -8.93 5.34
CA ASN A 180 -2.04 -10.01 4.43
C ASN A 180 -0.85 -10.80 5.03
N PRO A 181 -0.97 -12.12 5.31
CA PRO A 181 -2.04 -13.01 4.83
C PRO A 181 -3.11 -13.38 5.87
N THR A 182 -3.08 -12.83 7.09
CA THR A 182 -3.84 -13.39 8.22
C THR A 182 -5.30 -12.92 8.29
N GLY A 183 -5.63 -11.77 7.75
CA GLY A 183 -6.93 -11.13 7.92
C GLY A 183 -7.21 -10.68 9.36
N ILE A 184 -6.17 -10.59 10.21
CA ILE A 184 -6.30 -10.18 11.62
C ILE A 184 -5.89 -8.71 11.69
N ASP A 185 -6.85 -7.84 11.96
CA ASP A 185 -6.62 -6.41 12.08
C ASP A 185 -6.66 -5.96 13.54
N PRO A 186 -5.86 -4.96 13.94
CA PRO A 186 -5.88 -4.40 15.28
C PRO A 186 -7.19 -3.64 15.54
N SER A 187 -7.71 -3.71 16.77
CA SER A 187 -8.73 -2.77 17.25
C SER A 187 -8.16 -1.35 17.37
N LEU A 188 -9.02 -0.34 17.50
CA LEU A 188 -8.56 1.04 17.71
C LEU A 188 -7.72 1.20 18.99
N GLU A 189 -8.05 0.46 20.05
CA GLU A 189 -7.23 0.44 21.27
C GLU A 189 -5.86 -0.17 21.00
N GLN A 190 -5.76 -1.21 20.18
CA GLN A 190 -4.49 -1.81 19.79
C GLN A 190 -3.68 -0.88 18.86
N TRP A 191 -4.35 -0.14 17.96
CA TRP A 191 -3.72 0.92 17.17
C TRP A 191 -3.12 2.02 18.06
N GLN A 192 -3.83 2.42 19.13
CA GLN A 192 -3.29 3.37 20.12
C GLN A 192 -2.02 2.83 20.79
N LEU A 193 -2.01 1.52 21.15
CA LEU A 193 -0.83 0.90 21.72
C LEU A 193 0.36 0.87 20.76
N PHE A 194 0.13 0.66 19.45
CA PHE A 194 1.18 0.80 18.43
C PHE A 194 1.68 2.24 18.33
N SER A 195 0.78 3.23 18.34
CA SER A 195 1.13 4.64 18.35
C SER A 195 2.00 5.01 19.56
N ASP A 196 1.57 4.58 20.75
CA ASP A 196 2.30 4.81 21.99
C ASP A 196 3.70 4.16 21.95
N LYS A 197 3.81 2.95 21.38
CA LYS A 197 5.08 2.27 21.18
C LYS A 197 6.00 3.02 20.22
N CYS A 198 5.46 3.55 19.12
CA CYS A 198 6.22 4.38 18.18
C CYS A 198 6.78 5.63 18.88
N LYS A 199 5.97 6.34 19.65
CA LYS A 199 6.39 7.51 20.43
C LYS A 199 7.44 7.14 21.47
N GLN A 200 7.20 6.09 22.25
CA GLN A 200 8.10 5.64 23.32
C GLN A 200 9.51 5.32 22.80
N LYS A 201 9.60 4.73 21.61
CA LYS A 201 10.84 4.25 21.02
C LYS A 201 11.44 5.21 20.00
N ASN A 202 10.76 6.32 19.67
CA ASN A 202 11.09 7.24 18.57
C ASN A 202 11.26 6.49 17.23
N ILE A 203 10.36 5.53 16.94
CA ILE A 203 10.32 4.80 15.66
C ILE A 203 9.23 5.37 14.76
N VAL A 204 9.47 5.36 13.46
CA VAL A 204 8.63 6.00 12.46
C VAL A 204 7.55 5.02 11.96
N PRO A 205 6.25 5.33 12.08
CA PRO A 205 5.21 4.49 11.49
C PRO A 205 5.22 4.58 9.96
N PHE A 206 5.09 3.41 9.31
CA PHE A 206 4.92 3.25 7.88
C PHE A 206 3.70 2.35 7.62
N ILE A 207 2.65 2.90 7.00
CA ILE A 207 1.38 2.20 6.87
C ILE A 207 1.12 1.81 5.42
N ASP A 208 0.92 0.51 5.17
CA ASP A 208 0.52 -0.05 3.87
C ASP A 208 -1.00 -0.19 3.81
N MET A 209 -1.65 0.63 2.97
CA MET A 209 -3.09 0.67 2.74
C MET A 209 -3.43 0.10 1.35
N ALA A 210 -3.51 -1.21 1.24
CA ALA A 210 -3.83 -1.87 -0.03
C ALA A 210 -5.32 -2.21 -0.21
N TYR A 211 -6.11 -2.26 0.89
CA TYR A 211 -7.45 -2.86 0.90
C TYR A 211 -8.57 -1.95 1.40
N GLN A 212 -8.36 -0.64 1.47
CA GLN A 212 -9.34 0.33 1.99
C GLN A 212 -10.72 0.14 1.33
N GLY A 213 -11.74 -0.12 2.12
CA GLY A 213 -13.10 -0.40 1.72
C GLY A 213 -13.46 -1.89 1.58
N PHE A 214 -12.51 -2.81 1.84
CA PHE A 214 -12.74 -4.26 1.83
C PHE A 214 -12.82 -4.93 3.21
N GLY A 215 -12.46 -4.23 4.28
CA GLY A 215 -12.70 -4.66 5.66
C GLY A 215 -14.17 -4.44 6.04
N ASP A 216 -14.47 -3.28 6.57
CA ASP A 216 -15.84 -2.86 6.91
C ASP A 216 -16.34 -1.79 5.92
N ASP A 217 -15.77 -0.62 5.92
CA ASP A 217 -16.02 0.48 5.00
C ASP A 217 -14.74 1.35 4.89
N PRO A 218 -14.66 2.26 3.88
CA PRO A 218 -13.44 3.04 3.67
C PRO A 218 -12.97 3.87 4.87
N ASP A 219 -13.88 4.39 5.69
CA ASP A 219 -13.52 5.22 6.84
C ASP A 219 -13.14 4.37 8.05
N THR A 220 -13.86 3.31 8.32
CA THR A 220 -13.52 2.34 9.38
C THR A 220 -12.17 1.67 9.10
N ASP A 221 -11.91 1.26 7.86
CA ASP A 221 -10.65 0.66 7.44
C ASP A 221 -9.44 1.61 7.58
N ALA A 222 -9.68 2.92 7.50
CA ALA A 222 -8.64 3.93 7.64
C ALA A 222 -8.49 4.46 9.08
N ALA A 223 -9.39 4.12 10.00
CA ALA A 223 -9.42 4.71 11.33
C ALA A 223 -8.12 4.50 12.13
N GLY A 224 -7.58 3.29 12.11
CA GLY A 224 -6.31 2.98 12.78
C GLY A 224 -5.11 3.70 12.15
N LEU A 225 -5.07 3.77 10.81
CA LEU A 225 -4.07 4.55 10.10
C LEU A 225 -4.13 6.02 10.52
N ARG A 226 -5.33 6.62 10.49
CA ARG A 226 -5.51 8.04 10.84
C ARG A 226 -5.07 8.32 12.26
N LEU A 227 -5.43 7.45 13.21
CA LEU A 227 -5.04 7.57 14.61
C LEU A 227 -3.51 7.63 14.77
N ILE A 228 -2.78 6.67 14.22
CA ILE A 228 -1.31 6.61 14.39
C ILE A 228 -0.58 7.73 13.65
N ILE A 229 -1.14 8.18 12.49
CA ILE A 229 -0.57 9.29 11.71
C ILE A 229 -0.79 10.64 12.40
N GLU A 230 -1.96 10.87 12.99
CA GLU A 230 -2.23 12.11 13.76
C GLU A 230 -1.34 12.25 14.97
N ASP A 231 -0.95 11.14 15.54
CA ASP A 231 -0.09 11.06 16.72
C ASP A 231 1.41 11.19 16.42
N ALA A 232 1.80 11.07 15.14
CA ALA A 232 3.21 11.04 14.72
C ALA A 232 3.66 12.40 14.17
N ASP A 233 4.88 12.85 14.57
CA ASP A 233 5.53 14.02 13.98
C ASP A 233 6.03 13.76 12.55
N PHE A 234 6.28 12.48 12.22
CA PHE A 234 6.79 12.02 10.94
C PHE A 234 6.30 10.59 10.64
N ALA A 235 5.75 10.37 9.46
CA ALA A 235 5.18 9.08 9.08
C ALA A 235 5.16 8.84 7.58
N PHE A 236 4.97 7.58 7.17
CA PHE A 236 4.85 7.17 5.78
C PHE A 236 3.55 6.41 5.52
N ILE A 237 2.98 6.60 4.32
CA ILE A 237 1.82 5.86 3.84
C ILE A 237 2.08 5.38 2.41
N ALA A 238 1.84 4.10 2.14
CA ALA A 238 1.72 3.54 0.81
C ALA A 238 0.28 3.09 0.58
N ALA A 239 -0.38 3.59 -0.46
CA ALA A 239 -1.75 3.18 -0.76
C ALA A 239 -1.94 2.89 -2.25
N SER A 240 -2.95 2.09 -2.59
CA SER A 240 -3.24 1.77 -3.99
C SER A 240 -4.71 1.60 -4.30
N CYS A 241 -5.04 1.77 -5.58
CA CYS A 241 -6.36 1.53 -6.17
C CYS A 241 -6.49 0.11 -6.75
N SER A 242 -5.51 -0.78 -6.51
CA SER A 242 -5.47 -2.10 -7.14
C SER A 242 -6.68 -2.96 -6.78
N LYS A 243 -7.13 -2.93 -5.52
CA LYS A 243 -8.24 -3.78 -5.06
C LYS A 243 -9.57 -3.03 -5.05
N ASN A 244 -9.65 -1.91 -4.35
CA ASN A 244 -10.91 -1.18 -4.15
C ASN A 244 -11.49 -0.54 -5.42
N MET A 245 -10.68 -0.34 -6.46
CA MET A 245 -11.12 0.09 -7.79
C MET A 245 -10.96 -1.00 -8.87
N GLY A 246 -10.45 -2.19 -8.49
CA GLY A 246 -10.16 -3.26 -9.45
C GLY A 246 -9.07 -2.93 -10.47
N LEU A 247 -8.27 -1.91 -10.23
CA LEU A 247 -7.22 -1.41 -11.14
C LEU A 247 -5.89 -2.17 -10.99
N TYR A 248 -5.95 -3.50 -10.87
CA TYR A 248 -4.79 -4.36 -10.60
C TYR A 248 -3.65 -4.17 -11.60
N ASN A 249 -3.99 -4.05 -12.87
CA ASN A 249 -3.04 -3.98 -13.99
C ASN A 249 -2.65 -2.54 -14.36
N GLU A 250 -3.42 -1.56 -13.91
CA GLU A 250 -3.16 -0.13 -14.16
C GLU A 250 -2.00 0.42 -13.33
N ARG A 251 -1.60 -0.30 -12.29
CA ARG A 251 -0.48 0.05 -11.41
C ARG A 251 -0.61 1.46 -10.84
N THR A 252 -1.72 1.73 -10.15
CA THR A 252 -2.07 3.05 -9.61
C THR A 252 -2.02 3.03 -8.09
N GLY A 253 -1.28 3.97 -7.51
CA GLY A 253 -1.13 4.14 -6.07
C GLY A 253 -0.48 5.46 -5.72
N ILE A 254 -0.28 5.70 -4.43
CA ILE A 254 0.39 6.88 -3.89
C ILE A 254 1.42 6.50 -2.84
N ALA A 255 2.48 7.30 -2.75
CA ALA A 255 3.39 7.40 -1.63
C ALA A 255 3.16 8.74 -0.94
N THR A 256 2.96 8.72 0.37
CA THR A 256 2.75 9.93 1.17
C THR A 256 3.75 9.98 2.30
N VAL A 257 4.36 11.13 2.50
CA VAL A 257 5.14 11.49 3.67
C VAL A 257 4.34 12.51 4.46
N VAL A 258 4.10 12.25 5.74
CA VAL A 258 3.40 13.16 6.64
C VAL A 258 4.40 13.72 7.63
N THR A 259 4.42 15.05 7.81
CA THR A 259 5.21 15.71 8.84
C THR A 259 4.64 17.07 9.21
N THR A 260 4.65 17.38 10.49
CA THR A 260 4.29 18.71 11.02
C THR A 260 5.37 19.77 10.76
N ASN A 261 6.55 19.36 10.30
CA ASN A 261 7.65 20.29 9.93
C ASN A 261 7.46 20.82 8.50
N HIS A 262 6.63 21.85 8.34
CA HIS A 262 6.30 22.44 7.04
C HIS A 262 7.50 23.04 6.30
N ASP A 263 8.56 23.44 7.00
CA ASP A 263 9.77 23.97 6.36
C ASP A 263 10.48 22.92 5.50
N ARG A 264 10.20 21.63 5.73
CA ARG A 264 10.79 20.51 5.00
C ARG A 264 9.93 20.00 3.84
N HIS A 265 8.69 20.49 3.68
CA HIS A 265 7.78 19.97 2.63
C HIS A 265 8.37 20.09 1.23
N ALA A 266 8.98 21.23 0.88
CA ALA A 266 9.60 21.42 -0.43
C ALA A 266 10.77 20.45 -0.68
N ASP A 267 11.60 20.19 0.34
CA ASP A 267 12.71 19.26 0.25
C ASP A 267 12.20 17.81 0.12
N ILE A 268 11.18 17.44 0.89
CA ILE A 268 10.53 16.12 0.82
C ILE A 268 9.96 15.88 -0.57
N GLN A 269 9.20 16.83 -1.09
CA GLN A 269 8.62 16.75 -2.44
C GLN A 269 9.72 16.58 -3.49
N THR A 270 10.78 17.38 -3.41
CA THR A 270 11.92 17.32 -4.34
C THR A 270 12.64 15.96 -4.26
N LEU A 271 12.83 15.42 -3.06
CA LEU A 271 13.47 14.10 -2.90
C LEU A 271 12.61 12.98 -3.46
N LEU A 272 11.30 12.96 -3.18
CA LEU A 272 10.36 12.00 -3.75
C LEU A 272 10.37 12.04 -5.29
N GLU A 273 10.33 13.22 -5.88
CA GLU A 273 10.41 13.42 -7.34
C GLU A 273 11.76 12.99 -7.93
N THR A 274 12.86 13.25 -7.21
CA THR A 274 14.21 12.83 -7.63
C THR A 274 14.32 11.30 -7.68
N ILE A 275 13.82 10.60 -6.65
CA ILE A 275 13.79 9.13 -6.60
C ILE A 275 12.89 8.59 -7.70
N THR A 276 11.71 9.16 -7.89
CA THR A 276 10.77 8.80 -8.98
C THR A 276 11.45 8.93 -10.35
N ARG A 277 12.12 10.06 -10.59
CA ARG A 277 12.83 10.29 -11.86
C ARG A 277 13.92 9.25 -12.13
N ALA A 278 14.65 8.84 -11.09
CA ALA A 278 15.71 7.85 -11.20
C ALA A 278 15.16 6.43 -11.46
N ASN A 279 13.96 6.12 -10.96
CA ASN A 279 13.35 4.79 -11.07
C ASN A 279 12.62 4.58 -12.41
N TYR A 280 11.63 5.43 -12.72
CA TYR A 280 10.74 5.28 -13.88
C TYR A 280 10.37 6.61 -14.56
N SER A 281 11.07 7.70 -14.24
CA SER A 281 10.87 9.07 -14.74
C SER A 281 9.57 9.70 -14.24
N MET A 282 8.42 9.14 -14.58
CA MET A 282 7.09 9.57 -14.15
C MET A 282 6.13 8.39 -14.17
N PRO A 283 5.10 8.36 -13.31
CA PRO A 283 4.12 7.28 -13.31
C PRO A 283 3.17 7.37 -14.52
N PRO A 284 2.54 6.24 -14.93
CA PRO A 284 1.54 6.22 -16.01
C PRO A 284 0.26 6.93 -15.58
N ASN A 285 -0.30 7.80 -16.44
CA ASN A 285 -1.44 8.64 -16.06
C ASN A 285 -2.81 7.96 -16.17
N HIS A 286 -2.97 6.88 -16.97
CA HIS A 286 -4.31 6.37 -17.29
C HIS A 286 -5.06 5.91 -16.04
N GLY A 287 -4.49 5.00 -15.27
CA GLY A 287 -5.13 4.51 -14.04
C GLY A 287 -5.39 5.62 -13.00
N ALA A 288 -4.48 6.61 -12.90
CA ALA A 288 -4.68 7.76 -12.02
C ALA A 288 -5.84 8.65 -12.49
N ALA A 289 -6.01 8.85 -13.81
CA ALA A 289 -7.14 9.60 -14.35
C ALA A 289 -8.47 8.88 -14.12
N VAL A 290 -8.51 7.55 -14.27
CA VAL A 290 -9.68 6.72 -13.94
C VAL A 290 -10.02 6.86 -12.45
N ALA A 291 -9.03 6.65 -11.58
CA ALA A 291 -9.23 6.75 -10.13
C ALA A 291 -9.68 8.16 -9.70
N SER A 292 -9.09 9.21 -10.29
CA SER A 292 -9.49 10.61 -10.04
C SER A 292 -10.95 10.86 -10.44
N TYR A 293 -11.40 10.30 -11.56
CA TYR A 293 -12.80 10.40 -11.97
C TYR A 293 -13.75 9.74 -10.96
N LEU A 294 -13.39 8.57 -10.42
CA LEU A 294 -14.19 7.89 -9.40
C LEU A 294 -14.22 8.67 -8.08
N LEU A 295 -13.08 9.22 -7.68
CA LEU A 295 -12.96 10.00 -6.43
C LEU A 295 -13.65 11.38 -6.49
N ASP A 296 -13.82 11.94 -7.70
CA ASP A 296 -14.57 13.18 -7.89
C ASP A 296 -16.08 12.99 -7.62
N LYS A 297 -16.61 11.77 -7.89
CA LYS A 297 -18.02 11.41 -7.69
C LYS A 297 -18.11 10.01 -7.09
N PRO A 298 -17.77 9.85 -5.81
CA PRO A 298 -17.48 8.55 -5.23
C PRO A 298 -18.72 7.66 -4.99
N ASP A 299 -19.93 8.24 -4.92
CA ASP A 299 -21.12 7.54 -4.45
C ASP A 299 -21.40 6.23 -5.21
N ALA A 300 -21.39 6.27 -6.54
CA ALA A 300 -21.68 5.10 -7.37
C ALA A 300 -20.60 4.03 -7.23
N TRP A 301 -19.33 4.42 -7.18
CA TRP A 301 -18.21 3.52 -6.95
C TRP A 301 -18.24 2.90 -5.55
N LEU A 302 -18.55 3.68 -4.51
CA LEU A 302 -18.66 3.17 -3.13
C LEU A 302 -19.78 2.13 -2.99
N VAL A 303 -20.92 2.33 -3.69
CA VAL A 303 -21.99 1.33 -3.74
C VAL A 303 -21.52 0.04 -4.42
N GLU A 304 -20.81 0.15 -5.54
CA GLU A 304 -20.27 -1.02 -6.26
C GLU A 304 -19.20 -1.73 -5.42
N LEU A 305 -18.29 -1.00 -4.78
CA LEU A 305 -17.29 -1.54 -3.85
C LEU A 305 -17.94 -2.30 -2.68
N ALA A 306 -18.99 -1.73 -2.08
CA ALA A 306 -19.74 -2.37 -1.01
C ALA A 306 -20.37 -3.70 -1.45
N SER A 307 -20.83 -3.81 -2.71
CA SER A 307 -21.36 -5.05 -3.25
C SER A 307 -20.27 -6.13 -3.39
N TYR A 308 -19.07 -5.74 -3.80
CA TYR A 308 -17.91 -6.64 -3.90
C TYR A 308 -17.47 -7.13 -2.52
N ARG A 309 -17.41 -6.23 -1.54
CA ARG A 309 -17.11 -6.58 -0.14
C ARG A 309 -18.14 -7.56 0.41
N SER A 310 -19.44 -7.26 0.30
CA SER A 310 -20.53 -8.12 0.77
C SER A 310 -20.45 -9.54 0.19
N ARG A 311 -20.05 -9.67 -1.08
CA ARG A 311 -19.83 -10.99 -1.68
C ARG A 311 -18.65 -11.72 -1.03
N VAL A 312 -17.53 -11.04 -0.79
CA VAL A 312 -16.35 -11.62 -0.15
C VAL A 312 -16.71 -12.09 1.28
N ASP A 313 -17.46 -11.30 2.03
CA ASP A 313 -17.90 -11.63 3.39
C ASP A 313 -18.82 -12.85 3.41
N THR A 314 -19.67 -13.02 2.40
CA THR A 314 -20.55 -14.19 2.29
C THR A 314 -19.77 -15.48 2.05
N ILE A 315 -18.56 -15.40 1.48
CA ILE A 315 -17.71 -16.57 1.19
C ILE A 315 -16.83 -16.94 2.38
N ARG A 316 -16.50 -15.98 3.24
CA ARG A 316 -15.73 -16.19 4.47
C ARG A 316 -16.57 -16.87 5.54
#